data_7d59837b2f5af78743f20d2e7df6c4e4
#
_entry.id   7d59837b2f5af78743f20d2e7df6c4e4
#
_cell.length_a   1.000
_cell.length_b   1.000
_cell.length_c   1.000
_cell.angle_alpha   90.00
_cell.angle_beta   90.00
_cell.angle_gamma   90.00
#
_symmetry.space_group_name_H-M   'P 1'
#
loop_
_entity.id
_entity.type
_entity.pdbx_description
1 polymer ?
#
loop_
_entity_poly.entity_id
_entity_poly.type
_entity_poly.pdbx_seq_one_letter_code
_entity_poly.pdbx_strand_id
1 'polypeptide(L)'
;MLFDKGGAILAEPLEGATGELAEVVRGFRSHPGLLGKARIAMVTEVLGPTDWDRGPGDDTAVLPRDDCHALVAGEAMWPPLVERDPFGAGIAAVVANVNDVAAMGGRPEALVDTIVADEPSARSVLEGLRFAAELYRVPVVGGHLTIRPGPPALSAFILGTARRPLRALEAAAGQALLFCACLEGRMREDFPFFSSIRERGPALADDVRLLADLAEAGHCRAAKDVSMAGVLGSLAMLLEPTQCGVLVQLERLPRPPGVSLAAWAGAFPSFGFLLCAPPSEVAACRDAFTARGLACEQVGRLDDSGAVRAGLGGREELLVDLRREPVTGLLGSPGQAAQR
;
A
#
# COMPACT_ATOMS: atom_id res chain seq x y z
N MET A 1 -0.87 25.31 5.64
CA MET A 1 -1.90 25.71 6.60
C MET A 1 -3.23 25.72 5.85
N LEU A 2 -3.83 24.53 5.67
CA LEU A 2 -5.13 24.33 5.00
C LEU A 2 -5.61 22.90 5.32
N PHE A 3 -5.99 22.65 6.58
CA PHE A 3 -6.91 21.58 6.96
C PHE A 3 -7.66 22.08 8.19
N ASP A 4 -8.88 22.57 7.96
CA ASP A 4 -9.78 22.92 9.05
C ASP A 4 -10.93 21.92 9.12
N LYS A 5 -11.07 21.38 10.33
CA LYS A 5 -12.25 20.80 10.99
C LYS A 5 -13.13 19.77 10.28
N GLY A 6 -13.01 18.53 10.72
CA GLY A 6 -14.06 17.52 10.56
C GLY A 6 -13.61 16.12 10.93
N GLY A 7 -13.87 15.68 12.16
CA GLY A 7 -13.80 14.28 12.59
C GLY A 7 -12.46 13.87 13.19
N ALA A 8 -12.15 14.39 14.38
CA ALA A 8 -11.04 13.92 15.18
C ALA A 8 -11.40 12.56 15.79
N ILE A 9 -10.68 11.52 15.41
CA ILE A 9 -10.46 10.36 16.28
C ILE A 9 -9.46 10.85 17.35
N LEU A 10 -9.97 11.48 18.39
CA LEU A 10 -9.17 11.91 19.53
C LEU A 10 -9.27 10.83 20.63
N ALA A 11 -8.40 9.82 20.54
CA ALA A 11 -8.03 9.14 21.78
C ALA A 11 -7.16 10.09 22.59
N GLU A 12 -7.40 10.16 23.91
CA GLU A 12 -6.69 11.01 24.87
C GLU A 12 -5.17 10.85 24.75
N PRO A 13 -4.38 11.91 25.06
CA PRO A 13 -2.93 11.82 25.07
C PRO A 13 -2.49 10.75 26.08
N LEU A 14 -1.72 9.77 25.61
CA LEU A 14 -1.09 8.76 26.46
C LEU A 14 -0.09 9.46 27.39
N GLU A 15 -0.48 9.72 28.64
CA GLU A 15 0.45 10.09 29.73
C GLU A 15 1.39 8.89 29.96
N GLY A 16 2.67 9.02 29.63
CA GLY A 16 3.73 8.10 30.04
C GLY A 16 4.50 7.37 28.94
N ALA A 17 4.12 7.43 27.65
CA ALA A 17 4.93 6.83 26.58
C ALA A 17 6.08 7.78 26.19
N THR A 18 7.27 7.55 26.74
CA THR A 18 8.52 8.22 26.33
C THR A 18 9.36 7.25 25.53
N GLY A 19 9.90 7.68 24.38
CA GLY A 19 10.80 6.88 23.56
C GLY A 19 10.26 6.56 22.16
N GLU A 20 11.02 5.74 21.44
CA GLU A 20 10.81 5.43 20.02
C GLU A 20 9.44 4.80 19.72
N LEU A 21 8.91 3.93 20.62
CA LEU A 21 7.57 3.34 20.44
C LEU A 21 6.48 4.41 20.46
N ALA A 22 6.58 5.39 21.38
CA ALA A 22 5.62 6.49 21.45
C ALA A 22 5.64 7.39 20.21
N GLU A 23 6.82 7.58 19.60
CA GLU A 23 6.93 8.33 18.34
C GLU A 23 6.25 7.59 17.21
N VAL A 24 6.44 6.27 17.10
CA VAL A 24 5.76 5.43 16.11
C VAL A 24 4.24 5.50 16.26
N VAL A 25 3.72 5.35 17.50
CA VAL A 25 2.28 5.41 17.77
C VAL A 25 1.70 6.78 17.45
N ARG A 26 2.38 7.87 17.85
CA ARG A 26 1.96 9.22 17.45
C ARG A 26 1.96 9.40 15.95
N GLY A 27 3.05 8.97 15.29
CA GLY A 27 3.17 9.02 13.83
C GLY A 27 2.02 8.32 13.14
N PHE A 28 1.66 7.11 13.57
CA PHE A 28 0.51 6.37 13.05
C PHE A 28 -0.80 7.15 13.23
N ARG A 29 -1.13 7.57 14.45
CA ARG A 29 -2.40 8.24 14.77
C ARG A 29 -2.59 9.60 14.10
N SER A 30 -1.50 10.32 13.84
CA SER A 30 -1.52 11.62 13.17
C SER A 30 -1.16 11.58 11.70
N HIS A 31 -0.99 10.37 11.10
CA HIS A 31 -0.52 10.24 9.74
C HIS A 31 -1.54 10.79 8.73
N PRO A 32 -1.21 11.84 7.94
CA PRO A 32 -2.19 12.49 7.04
C PRO A 32 -2.77 11.54 6.00
N GLY A 33 -1.93 10.62 5.47
CA GLY A 33 -2.34 9.59 4.52
C GLY A 33 -3.38 8.63 5.12
N LEU A 34 -3.22 8.25 6.39
CA LEU A 34 -4.16 7.37 7.08
C LEU A 34 -5.47 8.11 7.39
N LEU A 35 -5.39 9.33 7.93
CA LEU A 35 -6.56 10.15 8.25
C LEU A 35 -7.41 10.45 7.00
N GLY A 36 -6.76 10.63 5.84
CA GLY A 36 -7.43 10.78 4.55
C GLY A 36 -8.24 9.56 4.14
N LYS A 37 -7.82 8.35 4.53
CA LYS A 37 -8.49 7.09 4.18
C LYS A 37 -9.87 6.94 4.84
N ALA A 38 -10.12 7.55 5.98
CA ALA A 38 -11.45 7.55 6.62
C ALA A 38 -12.56 8.17 5.75
N ARG A 39 -12.20 8.96 4.73
CA ARG A 39 -13.17 9.53 3.77
C ARG A 39 -13.59 8.56 2.66
N ILE A 40 -12.94 7.42 2.52
CA ILE A 40 -13.25 6.41 1.49
C ILE A 40 -14.64 5.82 1.70
N ALA A 41 -15.15 5.77 2.94
CA ALA A 41 -16.53 5.36 3.25
C ALA A 41 -17.58 6.06 2.37
N MET A 42 -17.34 7.31 1.97
CA MET A 42 -18.22 8.08 1.08
C MET A 42 -18.49 7.36 -0.26
N VAL A 43 -17.54 6.54 -0.73
CA VAL A 43 -17.70 5.76 -1.97
C VAL A 43 -18.89 4.81 -1.83
N THR A 44 -18.95 4.06 -0.74
CA THR A 44 -20.04 3.13 -0.47
C THR A 44 -21.36 3.86 -0.15
N GLU A 45 -21.27 5.01 0.53
CA GLU A 45 -22.45 5.83 0.83
C GLU A 45 -23.11 6.36 -0.44
N VAL A 46 -22.33 6.79 -1.44
CA VAL A 46 -22.83 7.43 -2.66
C VAL A 46 -23.18 6.41 -3.74
N LEU A 47 -22.29 5.46 -4.00
CA LEU A 47 -22.49 4.45 -5.05
C LEU A 47 -23.43 3.31 -4.60
N GLY A 48 -23.70 3.21 -3.30
CA GLY A 48 -24.45 2.11 -2.73
C GLY A 48 -23.66 0.80 -2.68
N PRO A 49 -24.29 -0.29 -2.20
CA PRO A 49 -23.70 -1.61 -2.25
C PRO A 49 -23.60 -2.04 -3.71
N THR A 50 -22.41 -1.98 -4.25
CA THR A 50 -22.08 -2.58 -5.54
C THR A 50 -21.75 -4.06 -5.32
N ASP A 51 -21.58 -4.86 -6.37
CA ASP A 51 -21.11 -6.25 -6.29
C ASP A 51 -19.66 -6.33 -5.76
N TRP A 52 -19.42 -5.65 -4.65
CA TRP A 52 -18.15 -5.57 -3.94
C TRP A 52 -17.84 -6.85 -3.13
N ASP A 53 -18.64 -7.88 -3.22
CA ASP A 53 -18.39 -9.21 -2.67
C ASP A 53 -17.05 -9.82 -3.13
N ARG A 54 -16.33 -9.06 -3.97
CA ARG A 54 -15.08 -9.47 -4.60
C ARG A 54 -13.87 -8.68 -4.17
N GLY A 55 -13.87 -7.99 -3.03
CA GLY A 55 -12.69 -7.44 -2.38
C GLY A 55 -12.71 -5.94 -2.09
N PRO A 56 -13.66 -5.43 -1.32
CA PRO A 56 -13.54 -4.08 -0.79
C PRO A 56 -12.28 -4.00 0.09
N GLY A 57 -11.40 -3.05 -0.24
CA GLY A 57 -10.11 -2.88 0.45
C GLY A 57 -8.92 -3.56 -0.20
N ASP A 58 -9.13 -4.38 -1.23
CA ASP A 58 -8.05 -4.87 -2.11
C ASP A 58 -7.45 -3.71 -2.93
N ASP A 59 -6.19 -3.86 -3.35
CA ASP A 59 -5.47 -2.82 -4.09
C ASP A 59 -5.94 -2.70 -5.54
N THR A 60 -6.61 -3.72 -6.08
CA THR A 60 -7.25 -3.66 -7.40
C THR A 60 -8.67 -4.21 -7.37
N ALA A 61 -9.50 -3.78 -8.31
CA ALA A 61 -10.71 -4.50 -8.64
C ALA A 61 -10.35 -5.83 -9.31
N VAL A 62 -11.05 -6.91 -8.95
CA VAL A 62 -10.84 -8.26 -9.47
C VAL A 62 -12.01 -8.67 -10.36
N LEU A 63 -11.77 -8.85 -11.65
CA LEU A 63 -12.78 -9.23 -12.63
C LEU A 63 -12.52 -10.67 -13.10
N PRO A 64 -13.40 -11.64 -12.80
CA PRO A 64 -13.22 -13.03 -13.23
C PRO A 64 -13.19 -13.16 -14.75
N ARG A 65 -12.32 -14.04 -15.25
CA ARG A 65 -12.23 -14.50 -16.63
C ARG A 65 -12.06 -16.03 -16.64
N ASP A 66 -12.18 -16.66 -17.77
CA ASP A 66 -12.19 -18.12 -17.87
C ASP A 66 -10.96 -18.79 -17.23
N ASP A 67 -9.76 -18.31 -17.55
CA ASP A 67 -8.49 -18.93 -17.08
C ASP A 67 -7.73 -18.11 -16.03
N CYS A 68 -8.17 -16.89 -15.72
CA CYS A 68 -7.49 -15.97 -14.79
C CYS A 68 -8.46 -14.89 -14.30
N HIS A 69 -7.92 -13.91 -13.59
CA HIS A 69 -8.65 -12.70 -13.19
C HIS A 69 -7.99 -11.50 -13.83
N ALA A 70 -8.77 -10.60 -14.39
CA ALA A 70 -8.27 -9.27 -14.73
C ALA A 70 -8.23 -8.42 -13.45
N LEU A 71 -7.14 -7.70 -13.28
CA LEU A 71 -6.92 -6.75 -12.20
C LEU A 71 -6.93 -5.34 -12.77
N VAL A 72 -7.72 -4.46 -12.19
CA VAL A 72 -7.83 -3.07 -12.63
C VAL A 72 -7.68 -2.14 -11.43
N ALA A 73 -6.73 -1.22 -11.52
CA ALA A 73 -6.54 -0.15 -10.53
C ALA A 73 -6.42 1.21 -11.21
N GLY A 74 -6.57 2.27 -10.42
CA GLY A 74 -6.36 3.63 -10.91
C GLY A 74 -5.99 4.55 -9.76
N GLU A 75 -4.92 5.31 -9.96
CA GLU A 75 -4.35 6.21 -8.98
C GLU A 75 -4.35 7.66 -9.48
N ALA A 76 -4.85 8.56 -8.65
CA ALA A 76 -4.74 10.00 -8.86
C ALA A 76 -3.53 10.52 -8.08
N MET A 77 -2.61 11.16 -8.78
CA MET A 77 -1.41 11.71 -8.15
C MET A 77 -1.76 12.96 -7.33
N TRP A 78 -1.10 13.06 -6.18
CA TRP A 78 -1.26 14.22 -5.31
C TRP A 78 -0.90 15.51 -6.04
N PRO A 79 -1.84 16.48 -6.19
CA PRO A 79 -1.63 17.67 -7.04
C PRO A 79 -0.36 18.47 -6.73
N PRO A 80 0.02 18.71 -5.45
CA PRO A 80 1.27 19.39 -5.14
C PRO A 80 2.55 18.63 -5.57
N LEU A 81 2.51 17.30 -5.73
CA LEU A 81 3.62 16.55 -6.31
C LEU A 81 3.70 16.80 -7.81
N VAL A 82 2.54 16.75 -8.50
CA VAL A 82 2.49 17.02 -9.96
C VAL A 82 2.98 18.42 -10.29
N GLU A 83 2.64 19.41 -9.45
CA GLU A 83 3.05 20.80 -9.62
C GLU A 83 4.56 21.01 -9.39
N ARG A 84 5.12 20.38 -8.34
CA ARG A 84 6.52 20.62 -7.92
C ARG A 84 7.54 19.73 -8.62
N ASP A 85 7.15 18.50 -8.94
CA ASP A 85 8.02 17.49 -9.54
C ASP A 85 7.21 16.66 -10.56
N PRO A 86 6.85 17.25 -11.72
CA PRO A 86 6.02 16.56 -12.71
C PRO A 86 6.70 15.28 -13.25
N PHE A 87 8.02 15.24 -13.38
CA PHE A 87 8.75 14.02 -13.74
C PHE A 87 8.63 12.92 -12.67
N GLY A 88 8.86 13.28 -11.41
CA GLY A 88 8.66 12.36 -10.28
C GLY A 88 7.21 11.91 -10.12
N ALA A 89 6.23 12.78 -10.42
CA ALA A 89 4.82 12.40 -10.43
C ALA A 89 4.51 11.36 -11.52
N GLY A 90 5.09 11.49 -12.71
CA GLY A 90 4.99 10.48 -13.77
C GLY A 90 5.56 9.12 -13.33
N ILE A 91 6.72 9.12 -12.67
CA ILE A 91 7.29 7.90 -12.08
C ILE A 91 6.34 7.32 -11.02
N ALA A 92 5.88 8.15 -10.08
CA ALA A 92 5.01 7.70 -8.99
C ALA A 92 3.70 7.08 -9.49
N ALA A 93 3.13 7.61 -10.58
CA ALA A 93 1.93 7.07 -11.21
C ALA A 93 2.11 5.64 -11.71
N VAL A 94 3.27 5.32 -12.30
CA VAL A 94 3.59 3.95 -12.70
C VAL A 94 3.82 3.06 -11.50
N VAL A 95 4.65 3.52 -10.54
CA VAL A 95 5.04 2.74 -9.35
C VAL A 95 3.83 2.33 -8.53
N ALA A 96 2.92 3.27 -8.22
CA ALA A 96 1.73 2.97 -7.43
C ALA A 96 0.86 1.90 -8.11
N ASN A 97 0.51 2.12 -9.38
CA ASN A 97 -0.31 1.19 -10.13
C ASN A 97 0.33 -0.21 -10.29
N VAL A 98 1.65 -0.27 -10.52
CA VAL A 98 2.37 -1.56 -10.62
C VAL A 98 2.38 -2.28 -9.28
N ASN A 99 2.57 -1.56 -8.18
CA ASN A 99 2.55 -2.14 -6.83
C ASN A 99 1.16 -2.66 -6.46
N ASP A 100 0.07 -1.95 -6.83
CA ASP A 100 -1.29 -2.41 -6.63
C ASP A 100 -1.53 -3.79 -7.28
N VAL A 101 -1.14 -3.92 -8.55
CA VAL A 101 -1.27 -5.21 -9.26
C VAL A 101 -0.37 -6.28 -8.63
N ALA A 102 0.86 -5.93 -8.25
CA ALA A 102 1.79 -6.86 -7.61
C ALA A 102 1.27 -7.35 -6.26
N ALA A 103 0.73 -6.44 -5.42
CA ALA A 103 0.13 -6.77 -4.12
C ALA A 103 -1.00 -7.79 -4.25
N MET A 104 -1.74 -7.74 -5.34
CA MET A 104 -2.79 -8.72 -5.65
C MET A 104 -2.26 -10.05 -6.22
N GLY A 105 -0.94 -10.31 -6.19
CA GLY A 105 -0.35 -11.50 -6.82
C GLY A 105 -0.52 -11.49 -8.33
N GLY A 106 -0.56 -10.32 -8.92
CA GLY A 106 -0.79 -10.11 -10.35
C GLY A 106 0.47 -9.80 -11.14
N ARG A 107 0.31 -9.89 -12.46
CA ARG A 107 1.30 -9.49 -13.45
C ARG A 107 0.81 -8.23 -14.16
N PRO A 108 1.51 -7.08 -14.01
CA PRO A 108 1.17 -5.85 -14.72
C PRO A 108 1.29 -6.05 -16.23
N GLU A 109 0.30 -5.56 -17.00
CA GLU A 109 0.24 -5.74 -18.46
C GLU A 109 0.29 -4.43 -19.23
N ALA A 110 -0.50 -3.44 -18.85
CA ALA A 110 -0.61 -2.18 -19.58
C ALA A 110 -1.09 -1.04 -18.71
N LEU A 111 -0.64 0.18 -19.03
CA LEU A 111 -1.03 1.43 -18.40
C LEU A 111 -1.73 2.35 -19.41
N VAL A 112 -2.67 3.14 -18.92
CA VAL A 112 -3.19 4.35 -19.56
C VAL A 112 -3.16 5.50 -18.58
N ASP A 113 -3.10 6.74 -19.07
CA ASP A 113 -3.03 7.93 -18.23
C ASP A 113 -4.06 8.99 -18.59
N THR A 114 -4.26 9.96 -17.71
CA THR A 114 -4.97 11.20 -17.99
C THR A 114 -4.16 12.37 -17.44
N ILE A 115 -3.81 13.32 -18.30
CA ILE A 115 -2.99 14.47 -17.97
C ILE A 115 -3.75 15.76 -18.34
N VAL A 116 -3.85 16.67 -17.39
CA VAL A 116 -4.31 18.04 -17.60
C VAL A 116 -3.20 18.96 -17.06
N ALA A 117 -2.48 19.66 -17.92
CA ALA A 117 -1.36 20.50 -17.53
C ALA A 117 -1.00 21.52 -18.62
N ASP A 118 -0.09 22.45 -18.33
CA ASP A 118 0.61 23.18 -19.38
C ASP A 118 1.58 22.26 -20.15
N GLU A 119 2.04 22.69 -21.31
CA GLU A 119 2.88 21.84 -22.17
C GLU A 119 4.21 21.42 -21.53
N PRO A 120 4.98 22.29 -20.82
CA PRO A 120 6.19 21.88 -20.14
C PRO A 120 5.97 20.81 -19.06
N SER A 121 4.96 20.99 -18.22
CA SER A 121 4.60 20.05 -17.15
C SER A 121 4.12 18.71 -17.74
N ALA A 122 3.26 18.74 -18.76
CA ALA A 122 2.77 17.53 -19.44
C ALA A 122 3.92 16.74 -20.06
N ARG A 123 4.88 17.39 -20.72
CA ARG A 123 6.07 16.76 -21.28
C ARG A 123 6.90 16.06 -20.20
N SER A 124 7.13 16.74 -19.09
CA SER A 124 7.91 16.21 -17.98
C SER A 124 7.22 14.99 -17.32
N VAL A 125 5.88 15.04 -17.14
CA VAL A 125 5.09 13.88 -16.68
C VAL A 125 5.25 12.70 -17.63
N LEU A 126 5.09 12.90 -18.95
CA LEU A 126 5.21 11.84 -19.96
C LEU A 126 6.61 11.22 -19.97
N GLU A 127 7.66 12.02 -19.78
CA GLU A 127 9.05 11.53 -19.64
C GLU A 127 9.20 10.66 -18.40
N GLY A 128 8.60 11.03 -17.26
CA GLY A 128 8.58 10.24 -16.04
C GLY A 128 7.82 8.93 -16.19
N LEU A 129 6.63 8.97 -16.81
CA LEU A 129 5.85 7.78 -17.15
C LEU A 129 6.65 6.81 -18.03
N ARG A 130 7.26 7.32 -19.11
CA ARG A 130 8.09 6.50 -20.01
C ARG A 130 9.26 5.86 -19.27
N PHE A 131 10.01 6.64 -18.48
CA PHE A 131 11.14 6.15 -17.73
C PHE A 131 10.77 4.97 -16.80
N ALA A 132 9.69 5.11 -16.03
CA ALA A 132 9.26 4.06 -15.12
C ALA A 132 8.63 2.87 -15.87
N ALA A 133 7.84 3.12 -16.92
CA ALA A 133 7.25 2.08 -17.75
C ALA A 133 8.32 1.15 -18.38
N GLU A 134 9.43 1.72 -18.84
CA GLU A 134 10.57 0.97 -19.34
C GLU A 134 11.23 0.11 -18.24
N LEU A 135 11.45 0.67 -17.02
CA LEU A 135 12.03 -0.07 -15.90
C LEU A 135 11.18 -1.26 -15.46
N TYR A 136 9.86 -1.07 -15.37
CA TYR A 136 8.93 -2.12 -14.96
C TYR A 136 8.52 -3.06 -16.11
N ARG A 137 8.92 -2.74 -17.35
CA ARG A 137 8.50 -3.46 -18.57
C ARG A 137 6.98 -3.55 -18.69
N VAL A 138 6.29 -2.42 -18.45
CA VAL A 138 4.84 -2.28 -18.56
C VAL A 138 4.56 -1.12 -19.51
N PRO A 139 4.03 -1.36 -20.71
CA PRO A 139 3.83 -0.30 -21.71
C PRO A 139 2.69 0.66 -21.32
N VAL A 140 2.89 1.94 -21.61
CA VAL A 140 1.79 2.90 -21.67
C VAL A 140 1.16 2.78 -23.07
N VAL A 141 -0.08 2.30 -23.13
CA VAL A 141 -0.76 1.94 -24.39
C VAL A 141 -1.77 2.97 -24.84
N GLY A 142 -2.03 3.99 -24.06
CA GLY A 142 -2.96 5.06 -24.38
C GLY A 142 -3.12 6.04 -23.24
N GLY A 143 -4.02 6.99 -23.40
CA GLY A 143 -4.28 8.01 -22.41
C GLY A 143 -5.09 9.17 -22.95
N HIS A 144 -5.25 10.21 -22.14
CA HIS A 144 -5.88 11.46 -22.55
C HIS A 144 -5.04 12.67 -22.11
N LEU A 145 -4.73 13.55 -23.03
CA LEU A 145 -3.93 14.74 -22.79
C LEU A 145 -4.75 16.00 -23.08
N THR A 146 -4.86 16.88 -22.08
CA THR A 146 -5.42 18.23 -22.23
C THR A 146 -4.37 19.27 -21.88
N ILE A 147 -3.94 20.07 -22.86
CA ILE A 147 -3.01 21.17 -22.64
C ILE A 147 -3.80 22.43 -22.31
N ARG A 148 -3.58 22.96 -21.11
CA ARG A 148 -4.16 24.21 -20.65
C ARG A 148 -3.35 24.80 -19.49
N PRO A 149 -3.39 26.16 -19.29
CA PRO A 149 -2.85 26.78 -18.09
C PRO A 149 -3.68 26.40 -16.85
N GLY A 150 -3.06 26.42 -15.68
CA GLY A 150 -3.70 26.18 -14.38
C GLY A 150 -3.08 25.00 -13.64
N PRO A 151 -3.62 24.64 -12.47
CA PRO A 151 -3.09 23.53 -11.67
C PRO A 151 -3.06 22.23 -12.46
N PRO A 152 -1.94 21.50 -12.46
CA PRO A 152 -1.84 20.24 -13.17
C PRO A 152 -2.58 19.12 -12.43
N ALA A 153 -3.07 18.14 -13.20
CA ALA A 153 -3.64 16.90 -12.70
C ALA A 153 -3.08 15.72 -13.50
N LEU A 154 -2.83 14.62 -12.78
CA LEU A 154 -2.35 13.37 -13.34
C LEU A 154 -3.10 12.23 -12.68
N SER A 155 -3.62 11.32 -13.48
CA SER A 155 -4.05 9.99 -13.03
C SER A 155 -3.50 8.94 -13.99
N ALA A 156 -3.24 7.75 -13.47
CA ALA A 156 -2.90 6.60 -14.28
C ALA A 156 -3.76 5.40 -13.88
N PHE A 157 -3.97 4.50 -14.82
CA PHE A 157 -4.77 3.29 -14.62
C PHE A 157 -3.99 2.12 -15.18
N ILE A 158 -4.13 0.96 -14.54
CA ILE A 158 -3.42 -0.24 -14.91
C ILE A 158 -4.37 -1.41 -15.14
N LEU A 159 -4.04 -2.21 -16.14
CA LEU A 159 -4.55 -3.55 -16.32
C LEU A 159 -3.44 -4.55 -15.95
N GLY A 160 -3.81 -5.55 -15.19
CA GLY A 160 -2.97 -6.71 -14.91
C GLY A 160 -3.80 -7.98 -14.90
N THR A 161 -3.14 -9.12 -14.73
CA THR A 161 -3.79 -10.42 -14.61
C THR A 161 -3.23 -11.21 -13.42
N ALA A 162 -4.08 -11.98 -12.76
CA ALA A 162 -3.68 -12.93 -11.72
C ALA A 162 -4.38 -14.27 -11.91
N ARG A 163 -3.64 -15.37 -11.80
CA ARG A 163 -4.22 -16.71 -11.73
C ARG A 163 -4.78 -17.00 -10.34
N ARG A 164 -4.16 -16.42 -9.35
CA ARG A 164 -4.48 -16.61 -7.94
C ARG A 164 -4.37 -15.29 -7.19
N PRO A 165 -5.41 -14.45 -7.21
CA PRO A 165 -5.37 -13.15 -6.54
C PRO A 165 -5.12 -13.30 -5.03
N LEU A 166 -4.26 -12.44 -4.47
CA LEU A 166 -4.03 -12.29 -3.04
C LEU A 166 -5.02 -11.27 -2.49
N ARG A 167 -5.98 -11.73 -1.69
CA ARG A 167 -7.10 -10.88 -1.27
C ARG A 167 -7.02 -10.57 0.22
N ALA A 168 -7.31 -9.34 0.61
CA ALA A 168 -7.37 -8.94 2.01
C ALA A 168 -8.36 -9.81 2.81
N LEU A 169 -9.45 -10.26 2.20
CA LEU A 169 -10.43 -11.18 2.81
C LEU A 169 -9.87 -12.60 3.12
N GLU A 170 -8.70 -12.96 2.61
CA GLU A 170 -8.04 -14.25 2.92
C GLU A 170 -7.04 -14.14 4.07
N ALA A 171 -6.86 -12.94 4.66
CA ALA A 171 -6.13 -12.78 5.91
C ALA A 171 -6.89 -13.48 7.05
N ALA A 172 -6.21 -14.33 7.80
CA ALA A 172 -6.84 -15.13 8.85
C ALA A 172 -5.93 -15.31 10.08
N ALA A 173 -6.54 -15.47 11.26
CA ALA A 173 -5.82 -15.75 12.48
C ALA A 173 -4.93 -16.98 12.32
N GLY A 174 -3.73 -16.93 12.89
CA GLY A 174 -2.72 -17.97 12.80
C GLY A 174 -1.73 -17.81 11.65
N GLN A 175 -2.02 -17.01 10.63
CA GLN A 175 -1.07 -16.69 9.57
C GLN A 175 0.09 -15.83 10.09
N ALA A 176 1.26 -16.01 9.51
CA ALA A 176 2.42 -15.14 9.74
C ALA A 176 2.24 -13.84 8.94
N LEU A 177 2.54 -12.71 9.56
CA LEU A 177 2.68 -11.42 8.88
C LEU A 177 4.14 -11.22 8.51
N LEU A 178 4.40 -11.06 7.22
CA LEU A 178 5.72 -10.76 6.66
C LEU A 178 5.73 -9.31 6.17
N PHE A 179 6.86 -8.63 6.34
CA PHE A 179 7.15 -7.36 5.69
C PHE A 179 8.32 -7.55 4.73
N CYS A 180 8.12 -7.16 3.48
CA CYS A 180 9.08 -7.31 2.39
C CYS A 180 9.37 -5.94 1.78
N ALA A 181 10.65 -5.59 1.62
CA ALA A 181 11.03 -4.30 1.04
C ALA A 181 12.41 -4.33 0.38
N CYS A 182 12.63 -3.41 -0.54
CA CYS A 182 13.96 -3.02 -0.96
C CYS A 182 14.52 -1.98 0.03
N LEU A 183 15.68 -2.28 0.63
CA LEU A 183 16.33 -1.39 1.60
C LEU A 183 17.45 -0.57 0.98
N GLU A 184 17.78 -0.79 -0.29
CA GLU A 184 18.71 0.01 -1.07
C GLU A 184 17.96 1.19 -1.67
N GLY A 185 18.36 2.42 -1.33
CA GLY A 185 17.66 3.60 -1.82
C GLY A 185 17.82 4.81 -0.93
N ARG A 186 16.92 5.77 -1.11
CA ARG A 186 16.97 7.05 -0.38
C ARG A 186 15.58 7.51 0.05
N MET A 187 15.51 7.99 1.29
CA MET A 187 14.37 8.74 1.77
C MET A 187 14.34 10.13 1.12
N ARG A 188 13.19 10.56 0.61
CA ARG A 188 13.02 11.95 0.17
C ARG A 188 12.98 12.88 1.38
N GLU A 189 13.50 14.09 1.22
CA GLU A 189 13.52 15.10 2.29
C GLU A 189 12.16 15.78 2.47
N ASP A 190 11.40 15.93 1.38
CA ASP A 190 10.15 16.69 1.31
C ASP A 190 8.89 15.83 1.43
N PHE A 191 9.04 14.49 1.43
CA PHE A 191 7.92 13.56 1.39
C PHE A 191 8.30 12.20 1.96
N PRO A 192 7.44 11.50 2.73
CA PRO A 192 7.78 10.23 3.38
C PRO A 192 7.84 9.07 2.39
N PHE A 193 8.59 9.22 1.31
CA PHE A 193 8.80 8.24 0.25
C PHE A 193 10.25 7.77 0.21
N PHE A 194 10.44 6.45 0.26
CA PHE A 194 11.74 5.83 0.11
C PHE A 194 11.86 5.25 -1.31
N SER A 195 12.74 5.85 -2.10
CA SER A 195 12.94 5.46 -3.49
C SER A 195 14.11 4.49 -3.64
N SER A 196 13.83 3.32 -4.21
CA SER A 196 14.81 2.32 -4.65
C SER A 196 14.90 2.22 -6.17
N ILE A 197 14.23 3.13 -6.89
CA ILE A 197 13.99 3.01 -8.34
C ILE A 197 15.30 3.01 -9.12
N ARG A 198 16.23 3.89 -8.75
CA ARG A 198 17.52 4.01 -9.42
C ARG A 198 18.48 2.88 -9.05
N GLU A 199 18.48 2.52 -7.77
CA GLU A 199 19.33 1.50 -7.20
C GLU A 199 18.99 0.10 -7.74
N ARG A 200 17.68 -0.20 -7.87
CA ARG A 200 17.20 -1.48 -8.41
C ARG A 200 17.18 -1.51 -9.93
N GLY A 201 16.90 -0.38 -10.57
CA GLY A 201 16.87 -0.25 -12.03
C GLY A 201 16.03 -1.35 -12.70
N PRO A 202 16.54 -2.02 -13.75
CA PRO A 202 15.81 -3.05 -14.50
C PRO A 202 15.36 -4.28 -13.70
N ALA A 203 15.92 -4.53 -12.50
CA ALA A 203 15.51 -5.65 -11.64
C ALA A 203 14.08 -5.47 -11.11
N LEU A 204 13.59 -4.23 -11.01
CA LEU A 204 12.23 -3.91 -10.55
C LEU A 204 11.14 -4.69 -11.28
N ALA A 205 11.31 -4.88 -12.60
CA ALA A 205 10.33 -5.61 -13.39
C ALA A 205 10.14 -7.06 -12.95
N ASP A 206 11.22 -7.73 -12.55
CA ASP A 206 11.16 -9.11 -12.07
C ASP A 206 10.81 -9.16 -10.58
N ASP A 207 11.22 -8.15 -9.81
CA ASP A 207 10.93 -8.06 -8.38
C ASP A 207 9.41 -7.96 -8.11
N VAL A 208 8.69 -7.10 -8.84
CA VAL A 208 7.24 -6.94 -8.67
C VAL A 208 6.45 -8.18 -9.09
N ARG A 209 6.98 -8.97 -10.04
CA ARG A 209 6.34 -10.21 -10.50
C ARG A 209 6.54 -11.39 -9.55
N LEU A 210 7.45 -11.27 -8.58
CA LEU A 210 7.71 -12.29 -7.57
C LEU A 210 6.45 -12.62 -6.73
N LEU A 211 5.60 -11.61 -6.45
CA LEU A 211 4.38 -11.84 -5.68
C LEU A 211 3.39 -12.73 -6.43
N ALA A 212 3.33 -12.63 -7.76
CA ALA A 212 2.53 -13.54 -8.59
C ALA A 212 3.05 -14.98 -8.49
N ASP A 213 4.37 -15.19 -8.53
CA ASP A 213 4.97 -16.51 -8.38
C ASP A 213 4.65 -17.13 -7.02
N LEU A 214 4.75 -16.34 -5.94
CA LEU A 214 4.40 -16.78 -4.58
C LEU A 214 2.91 -17.11 -4.43
N ALA A 215 2.05 -16.31 -5.03
CA ALA A 215 0.61 -16.53 -5.04
C ALA A 215 0.25 -17.83 -5.77
N GLU A 216 0.76 -18.02 -6.99
CA GLU A 216 0.54 -19.20 -7.81
C GLU A 216 1.05 -20.47 -7.13
N ALA A 217 2.19 -20.42 -6.44
CA ALA A 217 2.73 -21.50 -5.62
C ALA A 217 1.93 -21.76 -4.32
N GLY A 218 1.10 -20.82 -3.91
CA GLY A 218 0.30 -20.94 -2.68
C GLY A 218 1.06 -20.60 -1.40
N HIS A 219 2.20 -19.92 -1.52
CA HIS A 219 3.04 -19.55 -0.38
C HIS A 219 2.46 -18.40 0.45
N CYS A 220 1.61 -17.54 -0.13
CA CYS A 220 0.87 -16.51 0.60
C CYS A 220 -0.61 -16.49 0.23
N ARG A 221 -1.44 -15.84 1.04
CA ARG A 221 -2.90 -15.81 0.92
C ARG A 221 -3.43 -14.42 0.67
N ALA A 222 -2.92 -13.44 1.40
CA ALA A 222 -3.27 -12.04 1.30
C ALA A 222 -2.00 -11.20 1.25
N ALA A 223 -2.07 -10.09 0.56
CA ALA A 223 -1.00 -9.12 0.57
C ALA A 223 -1.55 -7.71 0.37
N LYS A 224 -0.70 -6.72 0.63
CA LYS A 224 -0.96 -5.32 0.37
C LYS A 224 0.34 -4.58 0.11
N ASP A 225 0.31 -3.62 -0.80
CA ASP A 225 1.39 -2.66 -0.94
C ASP A 225 1.51 -1.74 0.28
N VAL A 226 2.70 -1.21 0.53
CA VAL A 226 2.89 -0.15 1.52
C VAL A 226 2.75 1.19 0.82
N SER A 227 1.60 1.82 0.99
CA SER A 227 1.22 3.09 0.37
C SER A 227 1.36 4.29 1.31
N MET A 228 0.79 5.44 0.95
CA MET A 228 0.92 6.72 1.68
C MET A 228 0.49 6.70 3.16
N ALA A 229 -0.21 5.66 3.62
CA ALA A 229 -0.52 5.48 5.04
C ALA A 229 0.68 4.94 5.86
N GLY A 230 1.82 4.66 5.20
CA GLY A 230 2.99 4.01 5.81
C GLY A 230 2.76 2.53 6.10
N VAL A 231 3.79 1.87 6.65
CA VAL A 231 3.77 0.42 6.91
C VAL A 231 2.59 0.03 7.82
N LEU A 232 2.42 0.74 8.92
CA LEU A 232 1.40 0.40 9.92
C LEU A 232 -0.01 0.77 9.47
N GLY A 233 -0.16 1.85 8.71
CA GLY A 233 -1.46 2.23 8.15
C GLY A 233 -1.89 1.29 7.03
N SER A 234 -0.98 0.87 6.15
CA SER A 234 -1.25 -0.15 5.13
C SER A 234 -1.62 -1.49 5.76
N LEU A 235 -0.96 -1.86 6.87
CA LEU A 235 -1.32 -3.05 7.65
C LEU A 235 -2.75 -2.97 8.21
N ALA A 236 -3.11 -1.84 8.82
CA ALA A 236 -4.46 -1.66 9.36
C ALA A 236 -5.52 -1.80 8.25
N MET A 237 -5.27 -1.24 7.05
CA MET A 237 -6.14 -1.41 5.89
C MET A 237 -6.22 -2.86 5.38
N LEU A 238 -5.08 -3.59 5.35
CA LEU A 238 -5.06 -5.02 4.98
C LEU A 238 -5.94 -5.87 5.90
N LEU A 239 -5.94 -5.58 7.20
CA LEU A 239 -6.63 -6.39 8.20
C LEU A 239 -8.08 -5.93 8.47
N GLU A 240 -8.46 -4.72 8.04
CA GLU A 240 -9.81 -4.19 8.26
C GLU A 240 -10.92 -5.11 7.72
N PRO A 241 -10.84 -5.69 6.51
CA PRO A 241 -11.90 -6.53 5.98
C PRO A 241 -12.20 -7.78 6.82
N THR A 242 -11.20 -8.37 7.44
CA THR A 242 -11.35 -9.58 8.27
C THR A 242 -11.40 -9.28 9.76
N GLN A 243 -11.07 -8.06 10.15
CA GLN A 243 -10.93 -7.65 11.56
C GLN A 243 -9.95 -8.54 12.35
N CYS A 244 -8.94 -9.09 11.67
CA CYS A 244 -7.84 -9.77 12.35
C CYS A 244 -7.03 -8.76 13.16
N GLY A 245 -6.52 -9.23 14.30
CA GLY A 245 -5.54 -8.49 15.11
C GLY A 245 -4.12 -8.94 14.80
N VAL A 246 -3.15 -8.19 15.29
CA VAL A 246 -1.73 -8.54 15.25
C VAL A 246 -0.93 -7.72 16.25
N LEU A 247 0.11 -8.33 16.84
CA LEU A 247 1.20 -7.61 17.48
C LEU A 247 2.38 -7.54 16.50
N VAL A 248 2.69 -6.33 16.02
CA VAL A 248 3.86 -6.08 15.16
C VAL A 248 5.09 -5.89 16.03
N GLN A 249 6.08 -6.77 15.87
CA GLN A 249 7.38 -6.68 16.52
C GLN A 249 8.28 -5.71 15.75
N LEU A 250 8.34 -4.46 16.19
CA LEU A 250 9.01 -3.36 15.46
C LEU A 250 10.53 -3.58 15.35
N GLU A 251 11.16 -4.28 16.30
CA GLU A 251 12.57 -4.65 16.23
C GLU A 251 12.88 -5.63 15.09
N ARG A 252 11.87 -6.34 14.59
CA ARG A 252 12.00 -7.26 13.45
C ARG A 252 11.67 -6.62 12.11
N LEU A 253 11.20 -5.36 12.11
CA LEU A 253 10.89 -4.64 10.87
C LEU A 253 12.19 -4.31 10.12
N PRO A 254 12.47 -4.93 8.96
CA PRO A 254 13.63 -4.60 8.16
C PRO A 254 13.62 -3.11 7.80
N ARG A 255 14.74 -2.43 8.01
CA ARG A 255 14.84 -0.97 7.89
C ARG A 255 16.12 -0.55 7.21
N PRO A 256 16.09 0.45 6.31
CA PRO A 256 17.29 0.99 5.71
C PRO A 256 18.24 1.59 6.77
N PRO A 257 19.55 1.42 6.61
CA PRO A 257 20.53 2.04 7.52
C PRO A 257 20.33 3.56 7.60
N GLY A 258 20.44 4.11 8.81
CA GLY A 258 20.33 5.56 9.05
C GLY A 258 18.92 6.15 9.04
N VAL A 259 17.89 5.38 8.73
CA VAL A 259 16.48 5.82 8.83
C VAL A 259 15.95 5.47 10.21
N SER A 260 15.33 6.42 10.94
CA SER A 260 14.71 6.13 12.23
C SER A 260 13.50 5.21 12.10
N LEU A 261 13.17 4.45 13.14
CA LEU A 261 12.04 3.54 13.12
C LEU A 261 10.72 4.28 12.87
N ALA A 262 10.51 5.42 13.52
CA ALA A 262 9.31 6.23 13.33
C ALA A 262 9.18 6.76 11.89
N ALA A 263 10.28 7.25 11.31
CA ALA A 263 10.29 7.71 9.93
C ALA A 263 10.00 6.55 8.95
N TRP A 264 10.58 5.36 9.20
CA TRP A 264 10.35 4.18 8.36
C TRP A 264 8.94 3.64 8.46
N ALA A 265 8.39 3.55 9.67
CA ALA A 265 7.03 3.07 9.90
C ALA A 265 5.96 3.95 9.23
N GLY A 266 6.23 5.26 9.11
CA GLY A 266 5.37 6.22 8.41
C GLY A 266 5.69 6.43 6.93
N ALA A 267 6.78 5.84 6.41
CA ALA A 267 7.15 5.97 5.02
C ALA A 267 6.48 4.90 4.13
N PHE A 268 6.38 5.22 2.84
CA PHE A 268 6.05 4.23 1.83
C PHE A 268 7.23 4.07 0.85
N PRO A 269 7.75 2.84 0.70
CA PRO A 269 8.84 2.55 -0.23
C PRO A 269 8.30 2.30 -1.64
N SER A 270 9.13 2.57 -2.65
CA SER A 270 8.81 2.24 -4.05
C SER A 270 8.66 0.73 -4.29
N PHE A 271 9.22 -0.09 -3.42
CA PHE A 271 9.01 -1.53 -3.34
C PHE A 271 8.88 -1.92 -1.87
N GLY A 272 7.66 -2.19 -1.43
CA GLY A 272 7.35 -2.63 -0.08
C GLY A 272 5.97 -3.26 0.01
N PHE A 273 5.89 -4.43 0.65
CA PHE A 273 4.68 -5.23 0.73
C PHE A 273 4.53 -5.89 2.09
N LEU A 274 3.27 -6.05 2.50
CA LEU A 274 2.84 -6.84 3.62
C LEU A 274 2.20 -8.12 3.09
N LEU A 275 2.63 -9.29 3.59
CA LEU A 275 2.10 -10.58 3.16
C LEU A 275 1.59 -11.37 4.36
N CYS A 276 0.46 -12.05 4.17
CA CYS A 276 -0.10 -13.01 5.11
C CYS A 276 0.14 -14.43 4.56
N ALA A 277 0.95 -15.22 5.26
CA ALA A 277 1.36 -16.54 4.81
C ALA A 277 1.04 -17.61 5.86
N PRO A 278 0.72 -18.85 5.44
CA PRO A 278 0.72 -19.98 6.37
C PRO A 278 2.09 -20.11 7.06
N PRO A 279 2.15 -20.47 8.35
CA PRO A 279 3.44 -20.59 9.05
C PRO A 279 4.44 -21.53 8.39
N SER A 280 3.97 -22.59 7.71
CA SER A 280 4.81 -23.52 6.94
C SER A 280 5.49 -22.89 5.72
N GLU A 281 4.93 -21.78 5.19
CA GLU A 281 5.36 -21.15 3.95
C GLU A 281 6.29 -19.94 4.17
N VAL A 282 6.53 -19.55 5.42
CA VAL A 282 7.36 -18.38 5.77
C VAL A 282 8.77 -18.48 5.19
N ALA A 283 9.37 -19.68 5.27
CA ALA A 283 10.72 -19.90 4.73
C ALA A 283 10.75 -19.72 3.21
N ALA A 284 9.78 -20.30 2.50
CA ALA A 284 9.67 -20.18 1.04
C ALA A 284 9.49 -18.70 0.59
N CYS A 285 8.62 -17.96 1.27
CA CYS A 285 8.47 -16.52 1.00
C CYS A 285 9.80 -15.79 1.23
N ARG A 286 10.43 -15.95 2.40
CA ARG A 286 11.67 -15.26 2.72
C ARG A 286 12.79 -15.59 1.73
N ASP A 287 12.98 -16.86 1.41
CA ASP A 287 14.04 -17.32 0.51
C ASP A 287 13.85 -16.73 -0.91
N ALA A 288 12.60 -16.63 -1.39
CA ALA A 288 12.30 -16.03 -2.68
C ALA A 288 12.69 -14.54 -2.78
N PHE A 289 12.42 -13.75 -1.72
CA PHE A 289 12.84 -12.34 -1.67
C PHE A 289 14.35 -12.21 -1.47
N THR A 290 14.94 -12.97 -0.55
CA THR A 290 16.38 -12.87 -0.24
C THR A 290 17.25 -13.32 -1.40
N ALA A 291 16.81 -14.28 -2.21
CA ALA A 291 17.50 -14.68 -3.44
C ALA A 291 17.61 -13.52 -4.45
N ARG A 292 16.80 -12.50 -4.32
CA ARG A 292 16.85 -11.27 -5.13
C ARG A 292 17.52 -10.09 -4.42
N GLY A 293 18.07 -10.30 -3.22
CA GLY A 293 18.66 -9.23 -2.40
C GLY A 293 17.61 -8.29 -1.78
N LEU A 294 16.34 -8.73 -1.67
CA LEU A 294 15.27 -8.01 -1.03
C LEU A 294 15.12 -8.49 0.41
N ALA A 295 14.78 -7.58 1.32
CA ALA A 295 14.46 -7.96 2.69
C ALA A 295 13.07 -8.59 2.77
N CYS A 296 12.93 -9.65 3.59
CA CYS A 296 11.65 -10.25 3.93
C CYS A 296 11.76 -10.89 5.32
N GLU A 297 11.00 -10.35 6.28
CA GLU A 297 11.02 -10.85 7.66
C GLU A 297 9.60 -11.02 8.22
N GLN A 298 9.43 -12.04 9.05
CA GLN A 298 8.22 -12.20 9.82
C GLN A 298 8.21 -11.17 10.96
N VAL A 299 7.28 -10.23 10.89
CA VAL A 299 7.14 -9.12 11.85
C VAL A 299 5.99 -9.33 12.85
N GLY A 300 5.17 -10.36 12.65
CA GLY A 300 4.05 -10.67 13.55
C GLY A 300 3.36 -11.99 13.19
N ARG A 301 2.27 -12.25 13.90
CA ARG A 301 1.33 -13.34 13.62
C ARG A 301 -0.08 -12.83 13.83
N LEU A 302 -0.97 -13.08 12.89
CA LEU A 302 -2.36 -12.67 12.99
C LEU A 302 -3.10 -13.44 14.08
N ASP A 303 -3.98 -12.75 14.76
CA ASP A 303 -4.88 -13.30 15.77
C ASP A 303 -6.33 -12.86 15.51
N ASP A 304 -7.25 -13.28 16.35
CA ASP A 304 -8.67 -12.96 16.27
C ASP A 304 -9.11 -11.82 17.19
N SER A 305 -8.16 -11.04 17.73
CA SER A 305 -8.47 -9.96 18.69
C SER A 305 -9.13 -8.72 18.04
N GLY A 306 -8.86 -8.47 16.78
CA GLY A 306 -9.21 -7.21 16.09
C GLY A 306 -8.30 -6.04 16.43
N ALA A 307 -7.34 -6.24 17.33
CA ALA A 307 -6.44 -5.19 17.79
C ALA A 307 -5.11 -5.20 17.03
N VAL A 308 -4.81 -4.12 16.32
CA VAL A 308 -3.48 -3.90 15.74
C VAL A 308 -2.63 -3.19 16.78
N ARG A 309 -1.55 -3.84 17.20
CA ARG A 309 -0.62 -3.36 18.22
C ARG A 309 0.79 -3.29 17.70
N ALA A 310 1.57 -2.36 18.26
CA ALA A 310 3.00 -2.26 18.01
C ALA A 310 3.76 -2.62 19.27
N GLY A 311 4.78 -3.48 19.14
CA GLY A 311 5.67 -3.90 20.24
C GLY A 311 7.09 -3.45 19.99
N LEU A 312 7.78 -2.99 21.02
CA LEU A 312 9.20 -2.63 21.00
C LEU A 312 9.81 -2.78 22.40
N GLY A 313 10.89 -3.56 22.50
CA GLY A 313 11.63 -3.73 23.75
C GLY A 313 10.78 -4.29 24.89
N GLY A 314 9.83 -5.19 24.61
CA GLY A 314 8.93 -5.80 25.58
C GLY A 314 7.76 -4.91 26.03
N ARG A 315 7.57 -3.75 25.42
CA ARG A 315 6.40 -2.88 25.59
C ARG A 315 5.49 -3.01 24.40
N GLU A 316 4.18 -2.91 24.63
CA GLU A 316 3.16 -2.98 23.59
C GLU A 316 2.23 -1.77 23.70
N GLU A 317 1.84 -1.23 22.54
CA GLU A 317 0.88 -0.13 22.44
C GLU A 317 -0.18 -0.45 21.39
N LEU A 318 -1.44 -0.14 21.69
CA LEU A 318 -2.55 -0.26 20.76
C LEU A 318 -2.44 0.85 19.70
N LEU A 319 -2.46 0.47 18.43
CA LEU A 319 -2.56 1.41 17.30
C LEU A 319 -4.03 1.68 16.98
N VAL A 320 -4.81 0.62 16.74
CA VAL A 320 -6.23 0.69 16.39
C VAL A 320 -6.94 -0.62 16.76
N ASP A 321 -8.20 -0.54 17.18
CA ASP A 321 -9.13 -1.67 17.31
C ASP A 321 -10.08 -1.67 16.11
N LEU A 322 -9.83 -2.55 15.14
CA LEU A 322 -10.56 -2.61 13.87
C LEU A 322 -12.04 -2.98 14.04
N ARG A 323 -12.43 -3.55 15.18
CA ARG A 323 -13.83 -3.83 15.49
C ARG A 323 -14.61 -2.60 15.94
N ARG A 324 -13.89 -1.58 16.42
CA ARG A 324 -14.48 -0.34 16.97
C ARG A 324 -14.22 0.87 16.08
N GLU A 325 -13.05 0.91 15.45
CA GLU A 325 -12.56 2.07 14.71
C GLU A 325 -12.14 1.62 13.30
N PRO A 326 -13.07 1.65 12.30
CA PRO A 326 -12.70 1.33 10.93
C PRO A 326 -11.74 2.38 10.37
N VAL A 327 -10.78 1.94 9.58
CA VAL A 327 -9.76 2.79 8.96
C VAL A 327 -10.30 3.46 7.70
N THR A 328 -10.93 2.68 6.82
CA THR A 328 -11.51 3.14 5.56
C THR A 328 -13.03 3.26 5.63
N GLY A 329 -13.66 2.46 6.46
CA GLY A 329 -15.11 2.37 6.60
C GLY A 329 -15.83 1.79 5.38
N LEU A 330 -15.09 1.20 4.42
CA LEU A 330 -15.67 0.63 3.18
C LEU A 330 -16.71 -0.47 3.45
N LEU A 331 -16.51 -1.25 4.50
CA LEU A 331 -17.42 -2.36 4.87
C LEU A 331 -18.64 -1.90 5.69
N GLY A 332 -18.77 -0.60 5.97
CA GLY A 332 -19.77 -0.08 6.88
C GLY A 332 -19.42 -0.34 8.36
N SER A 333 -20.20 0.23 9.29
CA SER A 333 -19.99 -0.02 10.72
C SER A 333 -20.28 -1.49 11.06
N PRO A 334 -19.60 -2.11 12.04
CA PRO A 334 -19.71 -3.52 12.39
C PRO A 334 -21.15 -4.03 12.66
N GLY A 335 -22.12 -3.14 12.92
CA GLY A 335 -23.52 -3.47 13.09
C GLY A 335 -24.30 -3.67 11.78
N GLN A 336 -23.76 -3.31 10.62
CA GLN A 336 -24.45 -3.47 9.33
C GLN A 336 -24.06 -4.77 8.61
N ALA A 337 -22.89 -5.32 8.89
CA ALA A 337 -22.43 -6.59 8.30
C ALA A 337 -23.23 -7.83 8.81
N ALA A 338 -23.86 -7.74 9.97
CA ALA A 338 -24.67 -8.83 10.55
C ALA A 338 -26.13 -8.91 10.02
N GLN A 339 -26.52 -8.03 9.11
CA GLN A 339 -27.87 -7.97 8.51
C GLN A 339 -27.91 -8.29 7.01
N ARG A 340 -26.83 -8.86 6.46
CA ARG A 340 -26.75 -9.28 5.05
C ARG A 340 -26.71 -10.79 4.91
#